data_d6fa1702f7d4a990e0252fe09fd82b97
#
_entry.id   d6fa1702f7d4a990e0252fe09fd82b97
#
_cell.length_a   1.000
_cell.length_b   1.000
_cell.length_c   1.000
_cell.angle_alpha   90.00
_cell.angle_beta   90.00
_cell.angle_gamma   90.00
#
_symmetry.space_group_name_H-M   'P 1'
#
loop_
_entity.id
_entity.type
_entity.pdbx_description
1 polymer ?
#
loop_
_entity_poly.entity_id
_entity_poly.type
_entity_poly.pdbx_seq_one_letter_code
_entity_poly.pdbx_strand_id
1 'polypeptide(L)'
;MFCDGIASIAGAQELSDKIDAEQDLTDEDLNKLGVKAVDDKTLEITTTTRVSFFDELMSFPCFYPINQKFCEKQGDKYGKSADSILGNGAFVMTNWEPGSVAEFEKKW
;
A
#
# COMPACT_ATOMS: atom_id res chain seq x y z
N MET A 1 -8.71 -5.19 -10.76
CA MET A 1 -7.85 -6.39 -10.78
C MET A 1 -7.96 -7.17 -9.47
N PHE A 2 -7.18 -6.96 -8.41
CA PHE A 2 -7.41 -7.67 -7.13
C PHE A 2 -8.49 -7.03 -6.25
N CYS A 3 -8.89 -5.82 -6.54
CA CYS A 3 -10.00 -5.15 -5.85
C CYS A 3 -11.36 -5.55 -6.41
N ASP A 4 -11.39 -6.14 -7.62
CA ASP A 4 -12.63 -6.49 -8.31
C ASP A 4 -13.12 -7.87 -7.86
N GLY A 5 -14.00 -7.89 -6.89
CA GLY A 5 -14.81 -9.04 -6.54
C GLY A 5 -14.23 -10.07 -5.57
N ILE A 6 -12.92 -10.05 -5.24
CA ILE A 6 -12.33 -11.04 -4.33
C ILE A 6 -11.93 -10.42 -2.99
N ALA A 7 -11.42 -9.20 -2.99
CA ALA A 7 -11.06 -8.45 -1.78
C ALA A 7 -11.73 -7.07 -1.81
N SER A 8 -13.04 -7.05 -1.95
CA SER A 8 -13.81 -5.81 -2.05
C SER A 8 -13.75 -5.04 -0.74
N ILE A 9 -12.78 -4.17 -0.60
CA ILE A 9 -12.80 -3.13 0.43
C ILE A 9 -13.95 -2.18 0.09
N ALA A 10 -14.78 -1.87 1.06
CA ALA A 10 -15.91 -0.97 0.87
C ALA A 10 -15.46 0.38 0.28
N GLY A 11 -16.10 0.84 -0.78
CA GLY A 11 -15.76 2.09 -1.47
C GLY A 11 -14.56 2.03 -2.43
N ALA A 12 -13.80 0.93 -2.47
CA ALA A 12 -12.60 0.84 -3.32
C ALA A 12 -12.92 0.86 -4.81
N GLN A 13 -14.02 0.23 -5.23
CA GLN A 13 -14.43 0.21 -6.64
C GLN A 13 -14.77 1.61 -7.15
N GLU A 14 -15.53 2.38 -6.37
CA GLU A 14 -15.90 3.75 -6.74
C GLU A 14 -14.68 4.66 -6.88
N LEU A 15 -13.67 4.47 -6.02
CA LEU A 15 -12.40 5.20 -6.13
C LEU A 15 -11.61 4.79 -7.36
N SER A 16 -11.55 3.48 -7.64
CA SER A 16 -10.87 2.96 -8.84
C SER A 16 -11.50 3.52 -10.11
N ASP A 17 -12.83 3.50 -10.19
CA ASP A 17 -13.57 4.02 -11.34
C ASP A 17 -13.30 5.51 -11.57
N LYS A 18 -13.18 6.30 -10.50
CA LYS A 18 -12.83 7.72 -10.58
C LYS A 18 -11.40 7.95 -11.04
N ILE A 19 -10.46 7.15 -10.57
CA ILE A 19 -9.04 7.20 -11.00
C ILE A 19 -8.94 6.85 -12.48
N ASP A 20 -9.63 5.79 -12.92
CA ASP A 20 -9.63 5.37 -14.31
C ASP A 20 -10.28 6.40 -15.24
N ALA A 21 -11.22 7.20 -14.72
CA ALA A 21 -11.84 8.32 -15.40
C ALA A 21 -11.03 9.63 -15.31
N GLU A 22 -9.81 9.61 -14.78
CA GLU A 22 -8.94 10.77 -14.56
C GLU A 22 -9.62 11.91 -13.78
N GLN A 23 -10.51 11.58 -12.85
CA GLN A 23 -11.19 12.54 -11.99
C GLN A 23 -10.36 12.81 -10.73
N ASP A 24 -10.37 14.05 -10.28
CA ASP A 24 -9.75 14.42 -9.01
C ASP A 24 -10.49 13.75 -7.83
N LEU A 25 -9.72 13.14 -6.94
CA LEU A 25 -10.26 12.57 -5.71
C LEU A 25 -10.44 13.66 -4.65
N THR A 26 -11.56 13.64 -3.98
CA THR A 26 -11.85 14.53 -2.86
C THR A 26 -11.63 13.82 -1.52
N ASP A 27 -11.49 14.59 -0.43
CA ASP A 27 -11.41 14.03 0.92
C ASP A 27 -12.67 13.24 1.29
N GLU A 28 -13.82 13.61 0.74
CA GLU A 28 -15.07 12.85 0.92
C GLU A 28 -15.00 11.47 0.27
N ASP A 29 -14.37 11.36 -0.89
CA ASP A 29 -14.19 10.09 -1.58
C ASP A 29 -13.26 9.17 -0.79
N LEU A 30 -12.18 9.71 -0.24
CA LEU A 30 -11.26 8.97 0.63
C LEU A 30 -11.94 8.52 1.93
N ASN A 31 -12.81 9.33 2.50
CA ASN A 31 -13.55 8.98 3.71
C ASN A 31 -14.60 7.86 3.50
N LYS A 32 -15.03 7.62 2.26
CA LYS A 32 -15.93 6.51 1.92
C LYS A 32 -15.20 5.17 1.80
N LEU A 33 -13.87 5.20 1.69
CA LEU A 33 -13.06 3.99 1.66
C LEU A 33 -13.15 3.27 3.02
N GLY A 34 -13.42 1.98 2.99
CA GLY A 34 -13.51 1.13 4.18
C GLY A 34 -12.16 0.81 4.83
N VAL A 35 -11.27 1.80 4.91
CA VAL A 35 -9.96 1.70 5.57
C VAL A 35 -9.85 2.89 6.52
N LYS A 36 -9.75 2.61 7.82
CA LYS A 36 -9.72 3.64 8.86
C LYS A 36 -8.65 3.35 9.91
N ALA A 37 -7.78 4.30 10.15
CA ALA A 37 -6.92 4.30 11.32
C ALA A 37 -7.75 4.75 12.54
N VAL A 38 -8.05 3.82 13.43
CA VAL A 38 -8.81 4.08 14.66
C VAL A 38 -7.94 4.77 15.70
N ASP A 39 -6.70 4.30 15.83
CA ASP A 39 -5.64 4.86 16.66
C ASP A 39 -4.26 4.53 16.06
N ASP A 40 -3.18 4.89 16.75
CA ASP A 40 -1.80 4.71 16.28
C ASP A 40 -1.39 3.24 16.03
N LYS A 41 -2.18 2.29 16.49
CA LYS A 41 -1.87 0.85 16.41
C LYS A 41 -3.00 0.01 15.84
N THR A 42 -4.15 0.64 15.55
CA THR A 42 -5.38 -0.06 15.14
C THR A 42 -5.81 0.43 13.76
N LEU A 43 -5.80 -0.48 12.79
CA LEU A 43 -6.34 -0.28 11.46
C LEU A 43 -7.62 -1.10 11.32
N GLU A 44 -8.71 -0.43 10.97
CA GLU A 44 -9.99 -1.07 10.66
C GLU A 44 -10.20 -1.12 9.17
N ILE A 45 -10.48 -2.31 8.64
CA ILE A 45 -10.79 -2.52 7.23
C ILE A 45 -12.18 -3.14 7.12
N THR A 46 -13.03 -2.50 6.34
CA THR A 46 -14.41 -2.94 6.08
C THR A 46 -14.50 -3.50 4.67
N THR A 47 -14.99 -4.73 4.53
CA THR A 47 -15.23 -5.38 3.24
C THR A 47 -16.70 -5.37 2.87
N THR A 48 -17.02 -5.36 1.59
CA THR A 48 -18.42 -5.40 1.08
C THR A 48 -19.05 -6.76 1.26
N THR A 49 -18.23 -7.81 1.30
CA THR A 49 -18.67 -9.21 1.49
C THR A 49 -17.76 -9.90 2.49
N ARG A 50 -18.25 -10.99 3.08
CA ARG A 50 -17.44 -11.81 3.98
C ARG A 50 -16.41 -12.61 3.17
N VAL A 51 -15.13 -12.35 3.42
CA VAL A 51 -14.01 -13.03 2.79
C VAL A 51 -13.28 -13.86 3.85
N SER A 52 -13.36 -15.19 3.76
CA SER A 52 -12.76 -16.09 4.77
C SER A 52 -11.23 -16.13 4.72
N PHE A 53 -10.63 -15.74 3.60
CA PHE A 53 -9.18 -15.71 3.35
C PHE A 53 -8.62 -14.28 3.29
N PHE A 54 -9.25 -13.35 3.98
CA PHE A 54 -8.86 -11.93 3.95
C PHE A 54 -7.43 -11.71 4.47
N ASP A 55 -7.03 -12.41 5.53
CA ASP A 55 -5.69 -12.31 6.10
C ASP A 55 -4.62 -12.75 5.09
N GLU A 56 -4.89 -13.79 4.33
CA GLU A 56 -4.00 -14.27 3.27
C GLU A 56 -3.90 -13.25 2.13
N LEU A 57 -5.00 -12.59 1.78
CA LEU A 57 -4.99 -11.52 0.77
C LEU A 57 -4.12 -10.33 1.19
N MET A 58 -4.08 -9.99 2.47
CA MET A 58 -3.26 -8.88 2.98
C MET A 58 -1.75 -9.13 2.83
N SER A 59 -1.34 -10.36 2.55
CA SER A 59 0.07 -10.69 2.24
C SER A 59 0.49 -10.35 0.82
N PHE A 60 -0.43 -9.99 -0.06
CA PHE A 60 -0.11 -9.57 -1.42
C PHE A 60 0.56 -8.18 -1.43
N PRO A 61 1.54 -7.96 -2.30
CA PRO A 61 2.29 -6.71 -2.35
C PRO A 61 1.44 -5.44 -2.55
N CYS A 62 0.28 -5.55 -3.22
CA CYS A 62 -0.62 -4.41 -3.41
C CYS A 62 -1.25 -3.87 -2.12
N PHE A 63 -1.24 -4.67 -1.04
CA PHE A 63 -1.73 -4.26 0.27
C PHE A 63 -0.62 -3.83 1.24
N TYR A 64 0.63 -3.84 0.82
CA TYR A 64 1.73 -3.43 1.69
C TYR A 64 1.62 -1.94 2.02
N PRO A 65 1.81 -1.59 3.31
CA PRO A 65 1.74 -0.20 3.73
C PRO A 65 2.89 0.62 3.14
N ILE A 66 2.60 1.86 2.79
CA ILE A 66 3.58 2.83 2.29
C ILE A 66 3.64 3.99 3.28
N ASN A 67 4.86 4.43 3.62
CA ASN A 67 5.03 5.65 4.36
C ASN A 67 4.82 6.85 3.43
N GLN A 68 3.70 7.55 3.58
CA GLN A 68 3.30 8.65 2.73
C GLN A 68 4.37 9.75 2.63
N LYS A 69 4.86 10.22 3.78
CA LYS A 69 5.87 11.31 3.82
C LYS A 69 7.16 10.94 3.10
N PHE A 70 7.59 9.68 3.26
CA PHE A 70 8.77 9.18 2.57
C PHE A 70 8.53 9.07 1.07
N CYS A 71 7.39 8.51 0.65
CA CYS A 71 7.02 8.36 -0.74
C CYS A 71 6.94 9.72 -1.46
N GLU A 72 6.26 10.71 -0.86
CA GLU A 72 6.16 12.07 -1.39
C GLU A 72 7.52 12.75 -1.50
N LYS A 73 8.40 12.56 -0.52
CA LYS A 73 9.77 13.10 -0.54
C LYS A 73 10.60 12.52 -1.68
N GLN A 74 10.44 11.24 -1.98
CA GLN A 74 11.19 10.56 -3.04
C GLN A 74 10.61 10.86 -4.43
N GLY A 75 9.30 11.09 -4.55
CA GLY A 75 8.63 11.33 -5.81
C GLY A 75 8.92 10.23 -6.83
N ASP A 76 9.34 10.60 -8.04
CA ASP A 76 9.63 9.66 -9.12
C ASP A 76 10.83 8.71 -8.86
N LYS A 77 11.59 8.95 -7.82
CA LYS A 77 12.72 8.10 -7.42
C LYS A 77 12.31 6.95 -6.52
N TYR A 78 11.09 6.99 -5.96
CA TYR A 78 10.61 5.96 -5.04
C TYR A 78 10.74 4.55 -5.65
N GLY A 79 11.39 3.65 -4.92
CA GLY A 79 11.58 2.27 -5.34
C GLY A 79 12.59 2.01 -6.44
N LYS A 80 13.40 3.01 -6.84
CA LYS A 80 14.40 2.89 -7.93
C LYS A 80 15.84 2.67 -7.46
N SER A 81 16.11 2.90 -6.17
CA SER A 81 17.44 2.76 -5.55
C SER A 81 17.31 2.36 -4.09
N ALA A 82 18.38 1.86 -3.49
CA ALA A 82 18.37 1.42 -2.09
C ALA A 82 17.95 2.53 -1.11
N ASP A 83 18.39 3.76 -1.35
CA ASP A 83 18.06 4.94 -0.55
C ASP A 83 16.65 5.49 -0.77
N SER A 84 15.98 5.05 -1.82
CA SER A 84 14.59 5.44 -2.15
C SER A 84 13.54 4.39 -1.76
N ILE A 85 13.92 3.39 -0.99
CA ILE A 85 13.06 2.33 -0.46
C ILE A 85 13.02 2.42 1.07
N LEU A 86 11.83 2.33 1.64
CA LEU A 86 11.62 2.21 3.08
C LEU A 86 10.84 0.95 3.39
N GLY A 87 11.48 0.01 4.09
CA GLY A 87 10.86 -1.24 4.53
C GLY A 87 10.58 -1.26 6.03
N ASN A 88 9.56 -2.01 6.43
CA ASN A 88 9.21 -2.28 7.83
C ASN A 88 9.69 -3.64 8.34
N GLY A 89 10.49 -4.36 7.53
CA GLY A 89 11.07 -5.65 7.89
C GLY A 89 12.34 -5.55 8.76
N ALA A 90 12.91 -6.70 9.08
CA ALA A 90 14.10 -6.85 9.92
C ALA A 90 15.41 -6.40 9.26
N PHE A 91 15.40 -6.21 7.94
CA PHE A 91 16.56 -5.84 7.15
C PHE A 91 16.33 -4.52 6.42
N VAL A 92 17.42 -3.79 6.21
CA VAL A 92 17.47 -2.58 5.38
C VAL A 92 18.30 -2.88 4.14
N MET A 93 17.82 -2.48 2.97
CA MET A 93 18.60 -2.53 1.74
C MET A 93 19.67 -1.45 1.78
N THR A 94 20.91 -1.83 1.71
CA THR A 94 22.06 -0.90 1.76
C THR A 94 22.66 -0.62 0.39
N ASN A 95 22.56 -1.58 -0.53
CA ASN A 95 22.99 -1.42 -1.90
C ASN A 95 22.07 -2.20 -2.84
N TRP A 96 21.79 -1.62 -3.99
CA TRP A 96 21.02 -2.28 -5.04
C TRP A 96 21.47 -1.85 -6.42
N GLU A 97 21.97 -2.82 -7.15
CA GLU A 97 22.30 -2.69 -8.58
C GLU A 97 21.36 -3.64 -9.34
N PRO A 98 20.35 -3.12 -10.04
CA PRO A 98 19.37 -3.95 -10.74
C PRO A 98 20.02 -4.94 -11.71
N GLY A 99 19.67 -6.22 -11.56
CA GLY A 99 20.21 -7.31 -12.36
C GLY A 99 21.60 -7.82 -11.94
N SER A 100 22.21 -7.24 -10.90
CA SER A 100 23.56 -7.59 -10.42
C SER A 100 23.55 -7.96 -8.95
N VAL A 101 23.30 -7.02 -8.05
CA VAL A 101 23.44 -7.24 -6.61
C VAL A 101 22.34 -6.52 -5.81
N ALA A 102 21.92 -7.13 -4.72
CA ALA A 102 21.14 -6.49 -3.67
C ALA A 102 21.73 -6.88 -2.31
N GLU A 103 22.14 -5.90 -1.54
CA GLU A 103 22.75 -6.08 -0.23
C GLU A 103 21.81 -5.58 0.87
N PHE A 104 21.75 -6.33 1.93
CA PHE A 104 20.88 -6.03 3.07
C PHE A 104 21.67 -6.13 4.37
N GLU A 105 21.40 -5.22 5.28
CA GLU A 105 21.92 -5.26 6.63
C GLU A 105 20.79 -5.46 7.65
N LYS A 106 21.12 -6.13 8.75
CA LYS A 106 20.20 -6.33 9.85
C LYS A 106 19.92 -5.01 10.55
N LYS A 107 18.66 -4.71 10.79
CA LYS A 107 18.20 -3.42 11.32
C LYS A 107 18.51 -3.24 12.82
N TRP A 108 18.62 -4.38 13.54
CA TRP A 108 18.92 -4.46 14.98
C TRP A 108 19.58 -5.78 15.36
#